data_1b1aa8d82df63177b39f220c1f8c66d7
#
_entry.id   1b1aa8d82df63177b39f220c1f8c66d7
#
_cell.length_a   1.000
_cell.length_b   1.000
_cell.length_c   1.000
_cell.angle_alpha   90.00
_cell.angle_beta   90.00
_cell.angle_gamma   90.00
#
_symmetry.space_group_name_H-M   'P 1'
#
loop_
_entity.id
_entity.type
_entity.pdbx_description
1 polymer ?
#
loop_
_entity_poly.entity_id
_entity_poly.type
_entity_poly.pdbx_seq_one_letter_code
_entity_poly.pdbx_strand_id
1 'polypeptide(L)'
;MAQKDLIIGAFKNYNFEQVKPWIKSINECGFKGDKVLIAIDTSEETNNKIVKEGFTVITAKSMSGAMFHMERFIHIHDYLKKHNDYRYVISTDVRDVIFQRDPMEYLSDCITTNTGYELLAVSECIKVKDEHWNRNNILKCFGNYFYDQIKEYEILNVGTLAGNSYVVADLCGMLYQLSLNRADWVADQAAYNILMNWSPYNDITKITGLNDGFCCNLHVTNKPIEKEHFAPFITEKHPIFEDGLMKTGYGKQPYYIVHQYDRDPELKKFYEEKYGVEEIITFRTT
;
A
#
# COMPACT_ATOMS: atom_id res chain seq x y z
N MET A 1 -24.05 8.77 15.13
CA MET A 1 -23.20 9.63 14.31
C MET A 1 -22.90 8.87 13.02
N ALA A 2 -22.84 9.52 11.87
CA ALA A 2 -22.41 8.84 10.65
C ALA A 2 -20.95 8.37 10.85
N GLN A 3 -20.68 7.09 10.55
CA GLN A 3 -19.32 6.58 10.61
C GLN A 3 -18.46 7.28 9.55
N LYS A 4 -17.22 7.61 9.89
CA LYS A 4 -16.25 8.24 9.00
C LYS A 4 -15.39 7.19 8.32
N ASP A 5 -14.82 7.56 7.18
CA ASP A 5 -13.80 6.77 6.49
C ASP A 5 -12.42 7.41 6.69
N LEU A 6 -11.36 6.61 6.59
CA LEU A 6 -10.00 7.04 6.87
C LEU A 6 -9.03 6.61 5.75
N ILE A 7 -8.19 7.55 5.31
CA ILE A 7 -6.93 7.22 4.62
C ILE A 7 -5.78 7.50 5.60
N ILE A 8 -4.95 6.50 5.85
CA ILE A 8 -3.82 6.56 6.77
C ILE A 8 -2.54 6.04 6.11
N GLY A 9 -1.44 6.71 6.36
CA GLY A 9 -0.10 6.26 5.96
C GLY A 9 0.90 6.47 7.08
N ALA A 10 2.05 5.82 6.98
CA ALA A 10 3.18 6.05 7.86
C ALA A 10 4.46 6.27 7.06
N PHE A 11 5.35 7.12 7.56
CA PHE A 11 6.64 7.37 6.93
C PHE A 11 7.71 7.70 7.97
N LYS A 12 8.97 7.49 7.61
CA LYS A 12 10.09 7.69 8.51
C LYS A 12 11.22 8.44 7.81
N ASN A 13 11.72 9.49 8.46
CA ASN A 13 12.85 10.30 7.97
C ASN A 13 12.65 10.93 6.58
N TYR A 14 11.42 11.06 6.07
CA TYR A 14 11.15 11.77 4.82
C TYR A 14 10.91 13.26 5.09
N ASN A 15 11.26 14.07 4.09
CA ASN A 15 10.82 15.47 4.04
C ASN A 15 9.46 15.60 3.33
N PHE A 16 8.93 16.82 3.30
CA PHE A 16 7.63 17.09 2.69
C PHE A 16 7.59 16.75 1.19
N GLU A 17 8.65 17.05 0.44
CA GLU A 17 8.67 16.82 -1.02
C GLU A 17 8.56 15.33 -1.37
N GLN A 18 9.10 14.44 -0.52
CA GLN A 18 9.02 13.00 -0.74
C GLN A 18 7.61 12.43 -0.53
N VAL A 19 6.77 13.09 0.26
CA VAL A 19 5.38 12.65 0.55
C VAL A 19 4.33 13.52 -0.15
N LYS A 20 4.74 14.60 -0.78
CA LYS A 20 3.88 15.58 -1.42
C LYS A 20 2.97 15.01 -2.51
N PRO A 21 3.43 14.11 -3.42
CA PRO A 21 2.54 13.50 -4.40
C PRO A 21 1.38 12.73 -3.78
N TRP A 22 1.65 11.96 -2.72
CA TRP A 22 0.64 11.22 -1.98
C TRP A 22 -0.41 12.17 -1.36
N ILE A 23 0.06 13.21 -0.66
CA ILE A 23 -0.79 14.22 -0.01
C ILE A 23 -1.67 14.95 -1.02
N LYS A 24 -1.06 15.46 -2.10
CA LYS A 24 -1.78 16.22 -3.13
C LYS A 24 -2.80 15.35 -3.87
N SER A 25 -2.42 14.11 -4.20
CA SER A 25 -3.32 13.19 -4.89
C SER A 25 -4.57 12.84 -4.06
N ILE A 26 -4.45 12.66 -2.75
CA ILE A 26 -5.60 12.45 -1.86
C ILE A 26 -6.48 13.69 -1.80
N ASN A 27 -5.89 14.88 -1.77
CA ASN A 27 -6.66 16.12 -1.77
C ASN A 27 -7.45 16.33 -3.07
N GLU A 28 -6.94 15.82 -4.20
CA GLU A 28 -7.54 15.96 -5.52
C GLU A 28 -8.52 14.83 -5.87
N CYS A 29 -8.37 13.63 -5.30
CA CYS A 29 -9.13 12.43 -5.71
C CYS A 29 -10.61 12.45 -5.31
N GLY A 30 -11.05 13.43 -4.55
CA GLY A 30 -12.46 13.58 -4.13
C GLY A 30 -12.79 13.03 -2.75
N PHE A 31 -11.84 12.36 -2.09
CA PHE A 31 -12.03 11.78 -0.76
C PHE A 31 -12.43 12.84 0.30
N LYS A 32 -13.44 12.52 1.13
CA LYS A 32 -14.01 13.43 2.12
C LYS A 32 -13.81 13.02 3.57
N GLY A 33 -13.25 11.83 3.80
CA GLY A 33 -12.98 11.33 5.15
C GLY A 33 -11.77 11.95 5.84
N ASP A 34 -11.38 11.38 6.95
CA ASP A 34 -10.21 11.82 7.70
C ASP A 34 -8.91 11.35 7.02
N LYS A 35 -7.89 12.21 7.05
CA LYS A 35 -6.57 11.97 6.43
C LYS A 35 -5.51 12.03 7.52
N VAL A 36 -4.81 10.93 7.75
CA VAL A 36 -3.84 10.80 8.84
C VAL A 36 -2.49 10.35 8.32
N LEU A 37 -1.43 10.99 8.81
CA LEU A 37 -0.04 10.58 8.59
C LEU A 37 0.66 10.35 9.92
N ILE A 38 1.23 9.16 10.08
CA ILE A 38 2.11 8.82 11.19
C ILE A 38 3.53 9.15 10.75
N ALA A 39 4.10 10.17 11.40
CA ALA A 39 5.39 10.77 11.06
C ALA A 39 6.45 10.33 12.08
N ILE A 40 7.33 9.40 11.68
CA ILE A 40 8.34 8.80 12.54
C ILE A 40 9.68 9.50 12.31
N ASP A 41 10.28 10.05 13.37
CA ASP A 41 11.56 10.76 13.34
C ASP A 41 11.64 11.86 12.26
N THR A 42 10.59 12.63 12.11
CA THR A 42 10.48 13.70 11.12
C THR A 42 10.70 15.07 11.72
N SER A 43 11.04 16.05 10.89
CA SER A 43 11.21 17.44 11.33
C SER A 43 9.86 18.12 11.58
N GLU A 44 9.85 19.08 12.50
CA GLU A 44 8.68 19.92 12.75
C GLU A 44 8.25 20.70 11.51
N GLU A 45 9.22 21.16 10.69
CA GLU A 45 8.92 21.85 9.43
C GLU A 45 8.11 20.97 8.48
N THR A 46 8.52 19.69 8.29
CA THR A 46 7.79 18.71 7.48
C THR A 46 6.37 18.51 8.02
N ASN A 47 6.24 18.29 9.32
CA ASN A 47 4.95 18.07 9.96
C ASN A 47 4.01 19.26 9.80
N ASN A 48 4.51 20.49 9.97
CA ASN A 48 3.73 21.71 9.79
C ASN A 48 3.27 21.90 8.33
N LYS A 49 4.09 21.54 7.34
CA LYS A 49 3.67 21.56 5.93
C LYS A 49 2.53 20.57 5.67
N ILE A 50 2.61 19.35 6.23
CA ILE A 50 1.56 18.32 6.10
C ILE A 50 0.24 18.79 6.74
N VAL A 51 0.30 19.38 7.94
CA VAL A 51 -0.89 19.93 8.62
C VAL A 51 -1.55 21.03 7.79
N LYS A 52 -0.78 21.90 7.12
CA LYS A 52 -1.31 22.95 6.23
C LYS A 52 -2.07 22.36 5.02
N GLU A 53 -1.76 21.13 4.61
CA GLU A 53 -2.49 20.42 3.57
C GLU A 53 -3.78 19.75 4.06
N GLY A 54 -4.14 19.93 5.32
CA GLY A 54 -5.38 19.40 5.91
C GLY A 54 -5.28 17.98 6.45
N PHE A 55 -4.07 17.49 6.74
CA PHE A 55 -3.85 16.19 7.34
C PHE A 55 -3.65 16.28 8.85
N THR A 56 -4.11 15.28 9.58
CA THR A 56 -3.71 15.06 10.96
C THR A 56 -2.37 14.35 10.99
N VAL A 57 -1.39 14.91 11.70
CA VAL A 57 -0.06 14.32 11.86
C VAL A 57 0.09 13.73 13.25
N ILE A 58 0.42 12.46 13.34
CA ILE A 58 0.75 11.75 14.58
C ILE A 58 2.26 11.56 14.61
N THR A 59 2.94 12.26 15.49
CA THR A 59 4.39 12.13 15.64
C THR A 59 4.75 10.90 16.46
N ALA A 60 5.74 10.15 16.01
CA ALA A 60 6.28 8.99 16.71
C ALA A 60 7.80 8.98 16.69
N LYS A 61 8.39 8.22 17.60
CA LYS A 61 9.83 7.92 17.63
C LYS A 61 10.06 6.48 17.19
N SER A 62 11.16 6.25 16.48
CA SER A 62 11.56 4.90 16.10
C SER A 62 11.64 3.96 17.29
N MET A 63 11.09 2.78 17.11
CA MET A 63 11.24 1.69 18.07
C MET A 63 12.62 1.04 17.91
N SER A 64 13.28 0.79 19.03
CA SER A 64 14.58 0.10 19.03
C SER A 64 14.44 -1.32 18.50
N GLY A 65 15.26 -1.67 17.50
CA GLY A 65 15.28 -3.03 16.92
C GLY A 65 14.19 -3.34 15.91
N ALA A 66 13.25 -2.42 15.65
CA ALA A 66 12.23 -2.61 14.61
C ALA A 66 12.66 -1.91 13.30
N MET A 67 12.48 -2.61 12.19
CA MET A 67 12.62 -2.01 10.86
C MET A 67 11.34 -1.24 10.51
N PHE A 68 11.46 -0.11 9.80
CA PHE A 68 10.30 0.73 9.47
C PHE A 68 9.16 -0.03 8.78
N HIS A 69 9.47 -0.95 7.89
CA HIS A 69 8.46 -1.74 7.18
C HIS A 69 7.52 -2.50 8.11
N MET A 70 8.02 -2.94 9.27
CA MET A 70 7.24 -3.61 10.31
C MET A 70 6.66 -2.60 11.30
N GLU A 71 7.46 -1.61 11.71
CA GLU A 71 7.13 -0.62 12.73
C GLU A 71 5.88 0.18 12.38
N ARG A 72 5.66 0.50 11.10
CA ARG A 72 4.49 1.24 10.64
C ARG A 72 3.18 0.59 11.07
N PHE A 73 3.10 -0.74 11.08
CA PHE A 73 1.86 -1.45 11.40
C PHE A 73 1.45 -1.35 12.85
N ILE A 74 2.39 -1.36 13.81
CA ILE A 74 2.00 -1.19 15.22
C ILE A 74 1.48 0.23 15.48
N HIS A 75 2.05 1.23 14.84
CA HIS A 75 1.55 2.60 14.98
C HIS A 75 0.16 2.77 14.36
N ILE A 76 -0.12 2.16 13.21
CA ILE A 76 -1.44 2.15 12.57
C ILE A 76 -2.44 1.40 13.45
N HIS A 77 -2.07 0.20 13.95
CA HIS A 77 -2.87 -0.57 14.89
C HIS A 77 -3.27 0.26 16.10
N ASP A 78 -2.30 0.87 16.78
CA ASP A 78 -2.53 1.67 17.99
C ASP A 78 -3.42 2.89 17.72
N TYR A 79 -3.26 3.52 16.56
CA TYR A 79 -4.13 4.62 16.14
C TYR A 79 -5.57 4.13 15.97
N LEU A 80 -5.80 3.06 15.22
CA LEU A 80 -7.13 2.51 14.95
C LEU A 80 -7.81 1.96 16.21
N LYS A 81 -7.06 1.38 17.15
CA LYS A 81 -7.62 0.94 18.44
C LYS A 81 -8.06 2.09 19.34
N LYS A 82 -7.42 3.25 19.23
CA LYS A 82 -7.82 4.47 19.96
C LYS A 82 -8.96 5.22 19.29
N HIS A 83 -9.10 5.10 17.97
CA HIS A 83 -10.08 5.78 17.13
C HIS A 83 -10.94 4.73 16.39
N ASN A 84 -11.88 4.13 17.10
CA ASN A 84 -12.67 2.99 16.66
C ASN A 84 -14.02 3.37 16.01
N ASP A 85 -14.21 4.63 15.65
CA ASP A 85 -15.42 5.17 15.02
C ASP A 85 -15.36 5.20 13.49
N TYR A 86 -14.26 4.75 12.90
CA TYR A 86 -14.13 4.62 11.45
C TYR A 86 -14.87 3.39 10.92
N ARG A 87 -15.53 3.58 9.76
CA ARG A 87 -16.17 2.49 9.00
C ARG A 87 -15.11 1.74 8.20
N TYR A 88 -14.56 2.42 7.21
CA TYR A 88 -13.52 1.88 6.34
C TYR A 88 -12.20 2.60 6.53
N VAL A 89 -11.13 1.83 6.35
CA VAL A 89 -9.75 2.33 6.39
C VAL A 89 -9.01 1.86 5.15
N ILE A 90 -8.26 2.78 4.55
CA ILE A 90 -7.23 2.47 3.57
C ILE A 90 -5.89 2.93 4.14
N SER A 91 -4.98 1.98 4.29
CA SER A 91 -3.58 2.24 4.64
C SER A 91 -2.69 1.94 3.43
N THR A 92 -1.85 2.89 3.03
CA THR A 92 -0.93 2.70 1.91
C THR A 92 0.50 3.07 2.27
N ASP A 93 1.45 2.59 1.46
CA ASP A 93 2.75 3.21 1.35
C ASP A 93 2.57 4.68 0.95
N VAL A 94 3.54 5.55 1.32
CA VAL A 94 3.34 7.01 1.21
C VAL A 94 4.18 7.63 0.10
N ARG A 95 5.37 7.09 -0.17
CA ARG A 95 6.29 7.71 -1.14
C ARG A 95 5.90 7.49 -2.60
N ASP A 96 5.42 6.29 -2.89
CA ASP A 96 5.24 5.77 -4.25
C ASP A 96 3.79 5.37 -4.58
N VAL A 97 2.83 6.03 -3.94
CA VAL A 97 1.40 5.83 -4.15
C VAL A 97 0.72 7.12 -4.57
N ILE A 98 -0.16 7.02 -5.56
CA ILE A 98 -1.01 8.11 -6.06
C ILE A 98 -2.48 7.69 -6.02
N PHE A 99 -3.36 8.59 -5.59
CA PHE A 99 -4.80 8.42 -5.65
C PHE A 99 -5.35 9.16 -6.86
N GLN A 100 -6.10 8.48 -7.72
CA GLN A 100 -6.70 9.08 -8.92
C GLN A 100 -8.20 9.34 -8.75
N ARG A 101 -8.88 8.57 -7.90
CA ARG A 101 -10.31 8.68 -7.60
C ARG A 101 -10.55 8.40 -6.12
N ASP A 102 -11.72 8.75 -5.60
CA ASP A 102 -12.12 8.41 -4.22
C ASP A 102 -12.23 6.88 -4.04
N PRO A 103 -11.28 6.23 -3.35
CA PRO A 103 -11.26 4.78 -3.27
C PRO A 103 -12.38 4.20 -2.38
N MET A 104 -13.07 5.05 -1.60
CA MET A 104 -14.20 4.60 -0.79
C MET A 104 -15.43 4.25 -1.63
N GLU A 105 -15.53 4.77 -2.86
CA GLU A 105 -16.55 4.33 -3.82
C GLU A 105 -16.40 2.83 -4.07
N TYR A 106 -15.19 2.36 -4.36
CA TYR A 106 -14.93 0.95 -4.62
C TYR A 106 -15.12 0.07 -3.37
N LEU A 107 -14.63 0.52 -2.21
CA LEU A 107 -14.80 -0.22 -0.97
C LEU A 107 -16.26 -0.42 -0.59
N SER A 108 -17.07 0.63 -0.67
CA SER A 108 -18.49 0.57 -0.31
C SER A 108 -19.30 -0.37 -1.20
N ASP A 109 -18.88 -0.55 -2.45
CA ASP A 109 -19.51 -1.50 -3.37
C ASP A 109 -19.10 -2.95 -3.09
N CYS A 110 -17.87 -3.16 -2.62
CA CYS A 110 -17.30 -4.49 -2.39
C CYS A 110 -17.58 -5.03 -1.00
N ILE A 111 -17.49 -4.17 0.04
CA ILE A 111 -17.62 -4.56 1.44
C ILE A 111 -19.03 -4.23 1.89
N THR A 112 -19.93 -5.19 1.72
CA THR A 112 -21.33 -5.09 2.15
C THR A 112 -21.70 -6.28 3.03
N THR A 113 -22.75 -6.15 3.81
CA THR A 113 -23.30 -7.27 4.60
C THR A 113 -23.68 -8.49 3.75
N ASN A 114 -23.96 -8.29 2.48
CA ASN A 114 -24.37 -9.36 1.57
C ASN A 114 -23.18 -10.11 0.95
N THR A 115 -22.00 -9.49 0.86
CA THR A 115 -20.80 -10.11 0.26
C THR A 115 -20.01 -10.96 1.24
N GLY A 116 -20.11 -10.68 2.53
CA GLY A 116 -19.30 -11.32 3.57
C GLY A 116 -17.84 -10.88 3.57
N TYR A 117 -17.44 -9.99 2.65
CA TYR A 117 -16.08 -9.45 2.65
C TYR A 117 -15.91 -8.33 3.67
N GLU A 118 -14.76 -8.31 4.31
CA GLU A 118 -14.35 -7.29 5.27
C GLU A 118 -13.02 -6.65 4.93
N LEU A 119 -12.25 -7.28 4.02
CA LEU A 119 -10.97 -6.80 3.51
C LEU A 119 -10.93 -6.81 1.98
N LEU A 120 -10.11 -5.92 1.43
CA LEU A 120 -9.60 -6.00 0.07
C LEU A 120 -8.09 -6.24 0.12
N ALA A 121 -7.61 -7.20 -0.66
CA ALA A 121 -6.20 -7.43 -0.90
C ALA A 121 -5.88 -7.20 -2.38
N VAL A 122 -4.73 -6.60 -2.66
CA VAL A 122 -4.33 -6.25 -4.03
C VAL A 122 -3.31 -7.24 -4.53
N SER A 123 -3.65 -7.97 -5.60
CA SER A 123 -2.75 -8.91 -6.27
C SER A 123 -1.75 -8.17 -7.16
N GLU A 124 -0.53 -8.72 -7.25
CA GLU A 124 0.45 -8.36 -8.28
C GLU A 124 0.23 -9.15 -9.58
N CYS A 125 -0.82 -9.97 -9.64
CA CYS A 125 -1.19 -10.81 -10.79
C CYS A 125 -0.06 -11.73 -11.28
N ILE A 126 0.80 -12.17 -10.38
CA ILE A 126 1.87 -13.13 -10.61
C ILE A 126 1.95 -14.08 -9.41
N LYS A 127 2.23 -15.36 -9.66
CA LYS A 127 2.32 -16.36 -8.58
C LYS A 127 3.63 -16.24 -7.81
N VAL A 128 3.58 -16.59 -6.52
CA VAL A 128 4.74 -16.59 -5.63
C VAL A 128 5.92 -17.36 -6.19
N LYS A 129 5.69 -18.52 -6.83
CA LYS A 129 6.75 -19.37 -7.42
C LYS A 129 7.45 -18.71 -8.62
N ASP A 130 6.76 -17.84 -9.34
CA ASP A 130 7.20 -17.26 -10.61
C ASP A 130 7.93 -15.92 -10.42
N GLU A 131 7.92 -15.34 -9.18
CA GLU A 131 8.62 -14.12 -8.85
C GLU A 131 9.67 -14.40 -7.76
N HIS A 132 10.93 -14.17 -8.09
CA HIS A 132 12.06 -14.62 -7.28
C HIS A 132 12.24 -13.88 -5.97
N TRP A 133 11.89 -12.58 -5.89
CA TRP A 133 12.09 -11.78 -4.69
C TRP A 133 11.12 -12.21 -3.57
N ASN A 134 9.81 -12.29 -3.88
CA ASN A 134 8.80 -12.73 -2.91
C ASN A 134 9.03 -14.18 -2.49
N ARG A 135 9.35 -15.07 -3.46
CA ARG A 135 9.72 -16.47 -3.16
C ARG A 135 10.85 -16.53 -2.15
N ASN A 136 11.95 -15.83 -2.40
CA ASN A 136 13.13 -15.86 -1.52
C ASN A 136 12.83 -15.23 -0.16
N ASN A 137 12.04 -14.17 -0.10
CA ASN A 137 11.62 -13.54 1.13
C ASN A 137 10.80 -14.50 2.01
N ILE A 138 9.81 -15.20 1.44
CA ILE A 138 9.03 -16.20 2.16
C ILE A 138 9.91 -17.34 2.67
N LEU A 139 10.79 -17.88 1.81
CA LEU A 139 11.71 -18.95 2.20
C LEU A 139 12.64 -18.56 3.35
N LYS A 140 13.19 -17.35 3.31
CA LYS A 140 14.08 -16.83 4.37
C LYS A 140 13.34 -16.57 5.68
N CYS A 141 12.15 -15.98 5.62
CA CYS A 141 11.43 -15.55 6.79
C CYS A 141 10.66 -16.68 7.47
N PHE A 142 10.10 -17.62 6.69
CA PHE A 142 9.15 -18.62 7.18
C PHE A 142 9.47 -20.05 6.78
N GLY A 143 10.39 -20.27 5.85
CA GLY A 143 10.87 -21.60 5.45
C GLY A 143 9.98 -22.31 4.42
N ASN A 144 10.44 -23.52 4.05
CA ASN A 144 9.86 -24.29 2.95
C ASN A 144 8.39 -24.67 3.19
N TYR A 145 8.02 -25.01 4.42
CA TYR A 145 6.64 -25.43 4.71
C TYR A 145 5.63 -24.37 4.28
N PHE A 146 5.83 -23.12 4.67
CA PHE A 146 4.93 -22.02 4.33
C PHE A 146 4.98 -21.69 2.84
N TYR A 147 6.16 -21.70 2.24
CA TYR A 147 6.31 -21.51 0.80
C TYR A 147 5.52 -22.54 0.02
N ASP A 148 5.63 -23.83 0.35
CA ASP A 148 4.94 -24.91 -0.35
C ASP A 148 3.41 -24.80 -0.29
N GLN A 149 2.88 -24.20 0.78
CA GLN A 149 1.44 -23.98 0.93
C GLN A 149 0.91 -22.86 0.01
N ILE A 150 1.73 -21.81 -0.26
CA ILE A 150 1.24 -20.61 -0.95
C ILE A 150 1.88 -20.35 -2.32
N LYS A 151 2.83 -21.16 -2.76
CA LYS A 151 3.58 -20.92 -4.00
C LYS A 151 2.73 -20.85 -5.28
N GLU A 152 1.55 -21.46 -5.29
CA GLU A 152 0.63 -21.47 -6.44
C GLU A 152 -0.38 -20.29 -6.38
N TYR A 153 -0.43 -19.54 -5.28
CA TYR A 153 -1.27 -18.37 -5.18
C TYR A 153 -0.56 -17.12 -5.72
N GLU A 154 -1.32 -16.13 -6.09
CA GLU A 154 -0.78 -14.84 -6.51
C GLU A 154 -0.21 -14.07 -5.32
N ILE A 155 0.82 -13.29 -5.60
CA ILE A 155 1.42 -12.38 -4.62
C ILE A 155 0.43 -11.27 -4.30
N LEU A 156 0.17 -11.06 -3.01
CA LEU A 156 -0.61 -9.95 -2.50
C LEU A 156 0.32 -8.88 -1.95
N ASN A 157 0.13 -7.64 -2.37
CA ASN A 157 1.01 -6.53 -2.01
C ASN A 157 0.58 -5.86 -0.71
N VAL A 158 1.46 -5.84 0.30
CA VAL A 158 1.21 -5.27 1.62
C VAL A 158 1.23 -3.74 1.66
N GLY A 159 1.67 -3.10 0.59
CA GLY A 159 1.70 -1.64 0.48
C GLY A 159 0.33 -0.98 0.35
N THR A 160 -0.74 -1.77 0.24
CA THR A 160 -2.13 -1.29 0.27
C THR A 160 -3.00 -2.25 1.07
N LEU A 161 -3.45 -1.81 2.24
CA LEU A 161 -4.41 -2.51 3.10
C LEU A 161 -5.73 -1.74 3.10
N ALA A 162 -6.84 -2.40 2.82
CA ALA A 162 -8.14 -1.75 2.75
C ALA A 162 -9.25 -2.64 3.33
N GLY A 163 -10.19 -2.05 4.06
CA GLY A 163 -11.30 -2.81 4.61
C GLY A 163 -11.99 -2.17 5.81
N ASN A 164 -12.76 -2.97 6.52
CA ASN A 164 -13.37 -2.57 7.79
C ASN A 164 -12.31 -2.20 8.83
N SER A 165 -12.50 -1.08 9.51
CA SER A 165 -11.50 -0.48 10.39
C SER A 165 -10.97 -1.45 11.45
N TYR A 166 -11.85 -2.21 12.10
CA TYR A 166 -11.46 -3.14 13.16
C TYR A 166 -10.64 -4.32 12.62
N VAL A 167 -10.96 -4.83 11.42
CA VAL A 167 -10.20 -5.94 10.79
C VAL A 167 -8.83 -5.46 10.31
N VAL A 168 -8.75 -4.26 9.71
CA VAL A 168 -7.48 -3.65 9.33
C VAL A 168 -6.59 -3.41 10.56
N ALA A 169 -7.17 -2.97 11.68
CA ALA A 169 -6.43 -2.80 12.93
C ALA A 169 -5.83 -4.12 13.42
N ASP A 170 -6.63 -5.19 13.45
CA ASP A 170 -6.17 -6.52 13.89
C ASP A 170 -5.11 -7.08 12.93
N LEU A 171 -5.31 -6.95 11.62
CA LEU A 171 -4.32 -7.34 10.61
C LEU A 171 -2.98 -6.61 10.79
N CYS A 172 -3.00 -5.30 11.05
CA CYS A 172 -1.78 -4.54 11.33
C CYS A 172 -1.05 -5.07 12.59
N GLY A 173 -1.78 -5.38 13.66
CA GLY A 173 -1.20 -6.00 14.85
C GLY A 173 -0.54 -7.36 14.57
N MET A 174 -1.19 -8.20 13.79
CA MET A 174 -0.66 -9.51 13.37
C MET A 174 0.56 -9.37 12.46
N LEU A 175 0.53 -8.45 11.48
CA LEU A 175 1.67 -8.19 10.60
C LEU A 175 2.90 -7.75 11.39
N TYR A 176 2.74 -6.83 12.34
CA TYR A 176 3.83 -6.42 13.22
C TYR A 176 4.43 -7.60 13.98
N GLN A 177 3.59 -8.39 14.67
CA GLN A 177 4.06 -9.51 15.50
C GLN A 177 4.75 -10.60 14.68
N LEU A 178 4.20 -10.99 13.53
CA LEU A 178 4.77 -12.04 12.69
C LEU A 178 6.04 -11.61 11.98
N SER A 179 6.24 -10.32 11.75
CA SER A 179 7.41 -9.79 11.07
C SER A 179 8.61 -9.58 12.01
N LEU A 180 8.39 -9.55 13.34
CA LEU A 180 9.47 -9.33 14.30
C LEU A 180 10.51 -10.46 14.26
N ASN A 181 11.79 -10.07 14.36
CA ASN A 181 12.93 -11.00 14.46
C ASN A 181 13.02 -12.02 13.30
N ARG A 182 12.54 -11.65 12.12
CA ARG A 182 12.71 -12.48 10.91
C ARG A 182 14.05 -12.19 10.23
N ALA A 183 14.45 -13.12 9.39
CA ALA A 183 15.75 -13.08 8.71
C ALA A 183 15.85 -12.02 7.59
N ASP A 184 14.72 -11.47 7.14
CA ASP A 184 14.68 -10.42 6.14
C ASP A 184 14.07 -9.12 6.70
N TRP A 185 14.54 -7.99 6.20
CA TRP A 185 14.07 -6.65 6.62
C TRP A 185 12.69 -6.26 6.09
N VAL A 186 12.18 -6.98 5.07
CA VAL A 186 10.83 -6.83 4.49
C VAL A 186 9.95 -8.04 4.80
N ALA A 187 10.05 -8.57 5.99
CA ALA A 187 9.29 -9.72 6.45
C ALA A 187 7.76 -9.49 6.49
N ASP A 188 7.32 -8.23 6.49
CA ASP A 188 5.92 -7.82 6.42
C ASP A 188 5.24 -8.32 5.14
N GLN A 189 5.90 -8.22 3.99
CA GLN A 189 5.37 -8.72 2.71
C GLN A 189 5.18 -10.25 2.74
N ALA A 190 6.15 -10.98 3.31
CA ALA A 190 6.04 -12.43 3.45
C ALA A 190 4.95 -12.83 4.46
N ALA A 191 4.88 -12.14 5.62
CA ALA A 191 3.85 -12.36 6.63
C ALA A 191 2.44 -12.10 6.07
N TYR A 192 2.28 -11.02 5.29
CA TYR A 192 1.02 -10.68 4.64
C TYR A 192 0.54 -11.79 3.70
N ASN A 193 1.42 -12.28 2.82
CA ASN A 193 1.07 -13.35 1.89
C ASN A 193 0.69 -14.66 2.63
N ILE A 194 1.30 -14.95 3.76
CA ILE A 194 0.92 -16.10 4.58
C ILE A 194 -0.44 -15.88 5.22
N LEU A 195 -0.66 -14.75 5.91
CA LEU A 195 -1.91 -14.46 6.59
C LEU A 195 -3.11 -14.46 5.64
N MET A 196 -2.97 -13.77 4.50
CA MET A 196 -4.08 -13.57 3.57
C MET A 196 -4.47 -14.84 2.79
N ASN A 197 -3.64 -15.88 2.79
CA ASN A 197 -3.94 -17.16 2.15
C ASN A 197 -4.47 -18.22 3.13
N TRP A 198 -4.69 -17.88 4.41
CA TRP A 198 -5.24 -18.78 5.42
C TRP A 198 -6.42 -18.18 6.18
N SER A 199 -7.30 -19.07 6.66
CA SER A 199 -8.40 -18.71 7.56
C SER A 199 -7.83 -18.06 8.85
N PRO A 200 -8.49 -17.01 9.37
CA PRO A 200 -9.78 -16.48 8.92
C PRO A 200 -9.68 -15.43 7.81
N TYR A 201 -8.49 -14.94 7.45
CA TYR A 201 -8.36 -13.78 6.54
C TYR A 201 -8.80 -14.09 5.11
N ASN A 202 -8.43 -15.26 4.56
CA ASN A 202 -8.85 -15.62 3.20
C ASN A 202 -10.39 -15.70 3.05
N ASP A 203 -11.09 -16.08 4.12
CA ASP A 203 -12.54 -16.27 4.10
C ASP A 203 -13.32 -14.95 3.98
N ILE A 204 -12.71 -13.85 4.45
CA ILE A 204 -13.32 -12.52 4.52
C ILE A 204 -12.68 -11.50 3.56
N THR A 205 -11.76 -11.95 2.71
CA THR A 205 -11.00 -11.06 1.82
C THR A 205 -11.45 -11.20 0.38
N LYS A 206 -11.76 -10.07 -0.26
CA LYS A 206 -11.83 -9.97 -1.71
C LYS A 206 -10.44 -9.65 -2.26
N ILE A 207 -9.91 -10.52 -3.12
CA ILE A 207 -8.69 -10.23 -3.87
C ILE A 207 -9.06 -9.44 -5.13
N THR A 208 -8.31 -8.38 -5.42
CA THR A 208 -8.45 -7.55 -6.61
C THR A 208 -7.17 -7.59 -7.45
N GLY A 209 -7.32 -7.74 -8.75
CA GLY A 209 -6.23 -7.74 -9.71
C GLY A 209 -6.15 -6.44 -10.53
N LEU A 210 -5.36 -6.49 -11.62
CA LEU A 210 -5.18 -5.36 -12.53
C LEU A 210 -6.45 -5.01 -13.31
N ASN A 211 -7.33 -5.99 -13.58
CA ASN A 211 -8.57 -5.77 -14.32
C ASN A 211 -9.70 -5.18 -13.47
N ASP A 212 -9.62 -5.28 -12.14
CA ASP A 212 -10.65 -4.79 -11.21
C ASP A 212 -10.66 -3.26 -11.06
N GLY A 213 -9.55 -2.60 -11.36
CA GLY A 213 -9.46 -1.15 -11.36
C GLY A 213 -9.30 -0.51 -9.97
N PHE A 214 -9.20 -1.29 -8.89
CA PHE A 214 -9.01 -0.74 -7.54
C PHE A 214 -7.61 -0.16 -7.35
N CYS A 215 -6.59 -0.99 -7.40
CA CYS A 215 -5.20 -0.57 -7.24
C CYS A 215 -4.31 -1.21 -8.29
N CYS A 216 -3.48 -0.39 -8.93
CA CYS A 216 -2.50 -0.82 -9.91
C CYS A 216 -1.13 -0.94 -9.25
N ASN A 217 -0.62 -2.17 -9.08
CA ASN A 217 0.77 -2.41 -8.67
C ASN A 217 1.69 -2.44 -9.89
N LEU A 218 2.71 -1.58 -9.94
CA LEU A 218 3.57 -1.40 -11.12
C LEU A 218 4.93 -2.11 -11.02
N HIS A 219 5.22 -2.83 -9.93
CA HIS A 219 6.53 -3.43 -9.70
C HIS A 219 6.98 -4.35 -10.85
N VAL A 220 6.17 -5.36 -11.18
CA VAL A 220 6.50 -6.34 -12.22
C VAL A 220 5.98 -5.96 -13.61
N THR A 221 5.14 -4.91 -13.71
CA THR A 221 4.49 -4.55 -14.97
C THR A 221 5.21 -3.45 -15.73
N ASN A 222 5.96 -2.55 -15.07
CA ASN A 222 6.48 -1.34 -15.70
C ASN A 222 7.99 -1.12 -15.61
N LYS A 223 8.73 -1.86 -14.76
CA LYS A 223 10.19 -1.82 -14.85
C LYS A 223 10.66 -2.42 -16.17
N PRO A 224 11.42 -1.71 -17.01
CA PRO A 224 11.74 -2.21 -18.37
C PRO A 224 12.34 -3.61 -18.41
N ILE A 225 13.32 -3.90 -17.54
CA ILE A 225 14.01 -5.21 -17.51
C ILE A 225 13.10 -6.28 -16.89
N GLU A 226 12.37 -5.96 -15.84
CA GLU A 226 11.49 -6.91 -15.14
C GLU A 226 10.22 -7.17 -15.94
N LYS A 227 9.70 -6.18 -16.67
CA LYS A 227 8.53 -6.31 -17.53
C LYS A 227 8.68 -7.43 -18.57
N GLU A 228 9.81 -7.47 -19.29
CA GLU A 228 10.06 -8.53 -20.28
C GLU A 228 10.18 -9.90 -19.62
N HIS A 229 10.86 -9.98 -18.48
CA HIS A 229 11.08 -11.22 -17.75
C HIS A 229 9.80 -11.82 -17.17
N PHE A 230 8.96 -10.97 -16.56
CA PHE A 230 7.74 -11.41 -15.86
C PHE A 230 6.48 -11.42 -16.74
N ALA A 231 6.49 -10.74 -17.90
CA ALA A 231 5.32 -10.66 -18.77
C ALA A 231 4.66 -12.04 -19.07
N PRO A 232 5.40 -13.14 -19.28
CA PRO A 232 4.79 -14.45 -19.53
C PRO A 232 4.03 -15.03 -18.32
N PHE A 233 4.28 -14.54 -17.11
CA PHE A 233 3.73 -15.03 -15.86
C PHE A 233 2.61 -14.13 -15.30
N ILE A 234 2.44 -12.93 -15.86
CA ILE A 234 1.36 -12.02 -15.46
C ILE A 234 0.02 -12.56 -15.96
N THR A 235 -0.92 -12.76 -15.04
CA THR A 235 -2.21 -13.41 -15.31
C THR A 235 -3.23 -12.48 -15.93
N GLU A 236 -3.03 -11.17 -15.84
CA GLU A 236 -3.97 -10.16 -16.31
C GLU A 236 -3.32 -9.16 -17.26
N LYS A 237 -4.15 -8.42 -17.99
CA LYS A 237 -3.66 -7.45 -18.98
C LYS A 237 -2.96 -6.27 -18.29
N HIS A 238 -1.80 -5.90 -18.85
CA HIS A 238 -1.02 -4.77 -18.35
C HIS A 238 -1.82 -3.46 -18.33
N PRO A 239 -1.64 -2.63 -17.30
CA PRO A 239 -2.22 -1.30 -17.25
C PRO A 239 -1.66 -0.42 -18.36
N ILE A 240 -2.40 0.64 -18.70
CA ILE A 240 -2.01 1.62 -19.70
C ILE A 240 -2.01 3.01 -19.09
N PHE A 241 -1.06 3.85 -19.49
CA PHE A 241 -1.04 5.26 -19.15
C PHE A 241 -1.58 6.07 -20.32
N GLU A 242 -2.73 6.75 -20.14
CA GLU A 242 -3.41 7.51 -21.17
C GLU A 242 -4.14 8.71 -20.55
N ASP A 243 -4.06 9.88 -21.17
CA ASP A 243 -4.67 11.14 -20.69
C ASP A 243 -4.27 11.54 -19.27
N GLY A 244 -3.03 11.23 -18.86
CA GLY A 244 -2.53 11.55 -17.53
C GLY A 244 -3.03 10.63 -16.41
N LEU A 245 -3.66 9.50 -16.75
CA LEU A 245 -4.21 8.53 -15.82
C LEU A 245 -3.72 7.10 -16.12
N MET A 246 -3.45 6.35 -15.08
CA MET A 246 -3.31 4.90 -15.18
C MET A 246 -4.69 4.28 -15.30
N LYS A 247 -4.88 3.46 -16.33
CA LYS A 247 -6.15 2.81 -16.66
C LYS A 247 -5.97 1.29 -16.77
N THR A 248 -7.05 0.54 -16.52
CA THR A 248 -7.05 -0.91 -16.73
C THR A 248 -6.77 -1.26 -18.19
N GLY A 249 -6.06 -2.33 -18.42
CA GLY A 249 -5.76 -2.82 -19.77
C GLY A 249 -7.01 -3.26 -20.54
N TYR A 250 -8.08 -3.64 -19.85
CA TYR A 250 -9.43 -3.85 -20.39
C TYR A 250 -10.33 -2.69 -19.95
N GLY A 251 -11.21 -2.24 -20.85
CA GLY A 251 -12.20 -1.21 -20.56
C GLY A 251 -11.68 0.19 -20.32
N LYS A 252 -10.36 0.38 -20.21
CA LYS A 252 -9.69 1.67 -19.99
C LYS A 252 -10.27 2.49 -18.82
N GLN A 253 -10.65 1.81 -17.74
CA GLN A 253 -11.16 2.47 -16.54
C GLN A 253 -9.98 3.00 -15.70
N PRO A 254 -10.02 4.26 -15.24
CA PRO A 254 -8.99 4.77 -14.33
C PRO A 254 -8.98 3.97 -13.03
N TYR A 255 -7.78 3.61 -12.57
CA TYR A 255 -7.61 3.04 -11.23
C TYR A 255 -7.94 4.07 -10.16
N TYR A 256 -8.39 3.60 -9.00
CA TYR A 256 -8.53 4.45 -7.82
C TYR A 256 -7.15 4.78 -7.21
N ILE A 257 -6.27 3.79 -7.16
CA ILE A 257 -4.93 3.89 -6.56
C ILE A 257 -3.88 3.39 -7.56
N VAL A 258 -2.75 4.07 -7.64
CA VAL A 258 -1.56 3.63 -8.40
C VAL A 258 -0.41 3.50 -7.41
N HIS A 259 0.14 2.31 -7.29
CA HIS A 259 1.23 1.98 -6.40
C HIS A 259 2.52 1.70 -7.18
N GLN A 260 3.66 2.12 -6.62
CA GLN A 260 5.00 1.93 -7.20
C GLN A 260 5.20 2.67 -8.53
N TYR A 261 4.55 3.84 -8.68
CA TYR A 261 4.72 4.66 -9.87
C TYR A 261 6.18 5.10 -10.09
N ASP A 262 6.97 5.18 -9.03
CA ASP A 262 8.38 5.57 -9.06
C ASP A 262 9.31 4.49 -9.67
N ARG A 263 8.77 3.30 -9.97
CA ARG A 263 9.50 2.23 -10.68
C ARG A 263 9.58 2.47 -12.19
N ASP A 264 8.70 3.33 -12.71
CA ASP A 264 8.72 3.80 -14.09
C ASP A 264 9.24 5.25 -14.11
N PRO A 265 10.39 5.53 -14.75
CA PRO A 265 10.98 6.88 -14.76
C PRO A 265 10.09 7.95 -15.40
N GLU A 266 9.28 7.60 -16.41
CA GLU A 266 8.39 8.54 -17.10
C GLU A 266 7.19 8.87 -16.22
N LEU A 267 6.58 7.87 -15.58
CA LEU A 267 5.50 8.08 -14.60
C LEU A 267 5.98 8.85 -13.39
N LYS A 268 7.17 8.53 -12.87
CA LYS A 268 7.77 9.26 -11.77
C LYS A 268 7.90 10.73 -12.11
N LYS A 269 8.53 11.05 -13.23
CA LYS A 269 8.69 12.41 -13.71
C LYS A 269 7.34 13.11 -13.87
N PHE A 270 6.37 12.47 -14.51
CA PHE A 270 5.04 13.02 -14.71
C PHE A 270 4.36 13.42 -13.39
N TYR A 271 4.35 12.53 -12.38
CA TYR A 271 3.69 12.82 -11.12
C TYR A 271 4.47 13.83 -10.27
N GLU A 272 5.81 13.80 -10.29
CA GLU A 272 6.63 14.82 -9.62
C GLU A 272 6.39 16.21 -10.21
N GLU A 273 6.34 16.34 -11.53
CA GLU A 273 6.00 17.60 -12.21
C GLU A 273 4.55 18.03 -11.92
N LYS A 274 3.59 17.11 -12.02
CA LYS A 274 2.17 17.37 -11.75
C LYS A 274 1.94 17.94 -10.37
N TYR A 275 2.61 17.41 -9.37
CA TYR A 275 2.45 17.82 -7.96
C TYR A 275 3.49 18.86 -7.52
N GLY A 276 4.32 19.34 -8.42
CA GLY A 276 5.28 20.41 -8.16
C GLY A 276 6.31 20.03 -7.11
N VAL A 277 6.86 18.81 -7.21
CA VAL A 277 7.94 18.34 -6.34
C VAL A 277 9.21 19.13 -6.67
N GLU A 278 9.76 19.82 -5.67
CA GLU A 278 11.04 20.50 -5.83
C GLU A 278 12.18 19.47 -5.83
N GLU A 279 13.18 19.65 -6.72
CA GLU A 279 14.34 18.76 -6.78
C GLU A 279 15.01 18.66 -5.40
N ILE A 280 15.05 17.44 -4.86
CA ILE A 280 15.77 17.18 -3.63
C ILE A 280 17.25 17.12 -3.97
N ILE A 281 17.96 18.21 -3.78
CA ILE A 281 19.43 18.23 -3.87
C ILE A 281 19.96 17.37 -2.70
N THR A 282 20.11 16.07 -2.94
CA THR A 282 20.80 15.20 -2.02
C THR A 282 22.30 15.50 -2.11
N PHE A 283 22.81 16.33 -1.21
CA PHE A 283 24.25 16.36 -0.95
C PHE A 283 24.64 14.97 -0.43
N ARG A 284 25.18 14.13 -1.31
CA ARG A 284 25.92 12.95 -0.87
C ARG A 284 27.14 13.49 -0.12
N THR A 285 27.08 13.49 1.21
CA THR A 285 28.30 13.56 2.03
C THR A 285 29.09 12.29 1.73
N THR A 286 30.18 12.47 1.01
CA THR A 286 31.21 11.47 0.71
C THR A 286 31.84 10.93 1.98
#